data_81e491494cefbbf50d54535d986ccb05
#
_entry.id   81e491494cefbbf50d54535d986ccb05
#
_cell.length_a   1.000
_cell.length_b   1.000
_cell.length_c   1.000
_cell.angle_alpha   90.00
_cell.angle_beta   90.00
_cell.angle_gamma   90.00
#
_symmetry.space_group_name_H-M   'P 1'
#
loop_
_entity.id
_entity.type
_entity.pdbx_description
1 polymer ?
#
loop_
_entity_poly.entity_id
_entity_poly.type
_entity_poly.pdbx_seq_one_letter_code
_entity_poly.pdbx_strand_id
1 'polypeptide(L)'
;MQKLCFQVTSFTRKSRRYNSYKGNVGKIAPNRINRRFNTSIPHQKITTDTTEFKYYEIDNKGRMVIKKLYLDPFLDMFNGEVLSYGISKTPSAASVLSAQKQAIEITSDCPYRRTFHSDRGWAYQMGAYSSILKENKIFQSMSRKGNCYDNSVMENFFGILKQEMY
;
A
#
# COMPACT_ATOMS: atom_id res chain seq x y z
N MET A 1 46.67 11.45 20.62
CA MET A 1 45.20 11.23 20.45
C MET A 1 44.87 11.36 18.98
N GLN A 2 44.71 10.24 18.27
CA GLN A 2 44.30 10.22 16.87
C GLN A 2 42.77 10.32 16.82
N LYS A 3 42.25 11.37 16.19
CA LYS A 3 40.83 11.51 15.90
C LYS A 3 40.47 10.53 14.80
N LEU A 4 39.66 9.51 15.12
CA LEU A 4 39.00 8.64 14.14
C LEU A 4 37.96 9.44 13.39
N CYS A 5 38.28 9.88 12.18
CA CYS A 5 37.32 10.45 11.24
C CYS A 5 36.53 9.31 10.58
N PHE A 6 35.36 9.03 11.08
CA PHE A 6 34.41 8.20 10.35
C PHE A 6 33.78 9.04 9.20
N GLN A 7 34.29 8.84 7.99
CA GLN A 7 33.64 9.31 6.79
C GLN A 7 32.69 8.23 6.28
N VAL A 8 31.42 8.57 6.22
CA VAL A 8 30.41 7.73 5.56
C VAL A 8 30.63 7.79 4.05
N THR A 9 31.28 6.77 3.49
CA THR A 9 31.74 6.74 2.10
C THR A 9 30.68 6.25 1.12
N SER A 10 29.52 6.57 1.17
CA SER A 10 28.47 6.38 0.13
C SER A 10 27.17 5.83 0.65
N PHE A 11 26.25 6.75 0.84
CA PHE A 11 24.82 6.45 0.74
C PHE A 11 24.39 6.78 -0.70
N THR A 12 24.75 5.95 -1.65
CA THR A 12 24.15 6.03 -2.98
C THR A 12 22.80 5.34 -2.92
N ARG A 13 21.75 6.13 -2.67
CA ARG A 13 20.37 5.71 -2.87
C ARG A 13 20.25 5.32 -4.35
N LYS A 14 20.29 4.02 -4.67
CA LYS A 14 19.95 3.55 -6.01
C LYS A 14 18.50 3.92 -6.28
N SER A 15 18.30 5.04 -6.96
CA SER A 15 17.01 5.41 -7.52
C SER A 15 16.63 4.34 -8.53
N ARG A 16 15.83 3.36 -8.11
CA ARG A 16 15.18 2.46 -9.05
C ARG A 16 14.21 3.32 -9.83
N ARG A 17 14.45 3.46 -11.14
CA ARG A 17 13.47 4.04 -12.06
C ARG A 17 12.14 3.29 -11.85
N TYR A 18 11.14 4.01 -11.37
CA TYR A 18 9.77 3.51 -11.24
C TYR A 18 9.30 3.11 -12.63
N ASN A 19 9.15 1.80 -12.87
CA ASN A 19 8.66 1.28 -14.13
C ASN A 19 7.15 1.12 -13.98
N SER A 20 6.40 2.14 -14.40
CA SER A 20 4.94 2.10 -14.43
C SER A 20 4.51 0.94 -15.31
N TYR A 21 3.60 0.10 -14.81
CA TYR A 21 2.96 -0.97 -15.55
C TYR A 21 2.49 -0.48 -16.94
N LYS A 22 2.96 -1.12 -18.01
CA LYS A 22 2.64 -0.79 -19.41
C LYS A 22 1.46 -1.59 -19.97
N GLY A 23 0.65 -2.24 -19.12
CA GLY A 23 -0.56 -2.94 -19.56
C GLY A 23 -1.70 -1.97 -19.90
N ASN A 24 -2.83 -2.49 -20.38
CA ASN A 24 -4.04 -1.70 -20.61
C ASN A 24 -4.39 -0.94 -19.35
N VAL A 25 -4.21 0.38 -19.38
CA VAL A 25 -4.39 1.26 -18.25
C VAL A 25 -5.87 1.28 -17.91
N GLY A 26 -6.25 0.75 -16.76
CA GLY A 26 -7.59 0.86 -16.25
C GLY A 26 -7.96 2.32 -15.94
N LYS A 27 -9.16 2.56 -15.46
CA LYS A 27 -9.63 3.92 -15.18
C LYS A 27 -8.90 4.50 -13.96
N ILE A 28 -8.20 5.62 -14.15
CA ILE A 28 -7.55 6.37 -13.09
C ILE A 28 -8.59 7.27 -12.42
N ALA A 29 -8.75 7.11 -11.09
CA ALA A 29 -9.61 7.96 -10.29
C ALA A 29 -8.89 9.29 -9.93
N PRO A 30 -9.64 10.40 -9.78
CA PRO A 30 -9.06 11.67 -9.34
C PRO A 30 -8.53 11.58 -7.90
N ASN A 31 -7.49 12.34 -7.56
CA ASN A 31 -7.05 12.48 -6.18
C ASN A 31 -8.07 13.33 -5.40
N ARG A 32 -8.83 12.69 -4.53
CA ARG A 32 -9.84 13.36 -3.69
C ARG A 32 -9.31 13.76 -2.32
N ILE A 33 -8.28 13.05 -1.83
CA ILE A 33 -7.67 13.31 -0.52
C ILE A 33 -6.86 14.61 -0.56
N ASN A 34 -6.11 14.85 -1.65
CA ASN A 34 -5.29 16.06 -1.81
C ASN A 34 -4.40 16.33 -0.58
N ARG A 35 -3.75 15.28 -0.05
CA ARG A 35 -2.89 15.30 1.15
C ARG A 35 -3.60 15.68 2.45
N ARG A 36 -4.93 15.72 2.47
CA ARG A 36 -5.71 15.88 3.71
C ARG A 36 -5.90 14.52 4.36
N PHE A 37 -4.81 13.97 4.88
CA PHE A 37 -4.79 12.62 5.48
C PHE A 37 -5.53 12.58 6.82
N ASN A 38 -5.51 13.68 7.57
CA ASN A 38 -6.21 13.75 8.84
C ASN A 38 -7.73 13.72 8.63
N THR A 39 -8.40 12.98 9.50
CA THR A 39 -9.86 12.94 9.62
C THR A 39 -10.20 12.82 11.10
N SER A 40 -11.30 13.45 11.51
CA SER A 40 -11.86 13.31 12.87
C SER A 40 -12.92 12.22 12.95
N ILE A 41 -13.19 11.55 11.84
CA ILE A 41 -14.26 10.56 11.72
C ILE A 41 -13.63 9.20 11.43
N PRO A 42 -13.80 8.22 12.33
CA PRO A 42 -13.37 6.84 12.10
C PRO A 42 -13.98 6.28 10.81
N HIS A 43 -13.25 5.41 10.12
CA HIS A 43 -13.68 4.67 8.94
C HIS A 43 -14.05 5.54 7.72
N GLN A 44 -13.82 6.85 7.77
CA GLN A 44 -14.17 7.74 6.66
C GLN A 44 -13.15 7.72 5.53
N LYS A 45 -11.87 7.69 5.87
CA LYS A 45 -10.77 7.71 4.91
C LYS A 45 -9.86 6.52 5.13
N ILE A 46 -9.85 5.63 4.17
CA ILE A 46 -9.05 4.40 4.19
C ILE A 46 -7.96 4.51 3.15
N THR A 47 -6.75 4.10 3.48
CA THR A 47 -5.64 4.02 2.54
C THR A 47 -5.13 2.60 2.39
N THR A 48 -4.62 2.29 1.20
CA THR A 48 -4.07 0.98 0.87
C THR A 48 -2.92 1.10 -0.12
N ASP A 49 -2.00 0.20 -0.04
CA ASP A 49 -0.91 0.01 -0.99
C ASP A 49 -0.34 -1.40 -0.85
N THR A 50 0.39 -1.87 -1.85
CA THR A 50 1.03 -3.18 -1.85
C THR A 50 2.51 -3.06 -1.52
N THR A 51 3.00 -3.85 -0.56
CA THR A 51 4.44 -3.95 -0.29
C THR A 51 4.96 -5.36 -0.45
N GLU A 52 6.23 -5.48 -0.87
CA GLU A 52 6.96 -6.74 -1.02
C GLU A 52 7.87 -6.94 0.19
N PHE A 53 7.82 -8.13 0.79
CA PHE A 53 8.79 -8.63 1.76
C PHE A 53 9.61 -9.74 1.13
N LYS A 54 10.88 -9.84 1.52
CA LYS A 54 11.75 -10.94 1.18
C LYS A 54 12.03 -11.76 2.43
N TYR A 55 11.98 -13.08 2.32
CA TYR A 55 12.38 -13.98 3.37
C TYR A 55 13.25 -15.09 2.83
N TYR A 56 13.96 -15.75 3.72
CA TYR A 56 14.91 -16.81 3.37
C TYR A 56 14.31 -18.14 3.78
N GLU A 57 14.41 -19.12 2.90
CA GLU A 57 13.99 -20.49 3.17
C GLU A 57 15.13 -21.43 2.74
N ILE A 58 15.37 -22.49 3.50
CA ILE A 58 16.35 -23.51 3.14
C ILE A 58 15.65 -24.57 2.29
N ASP A 59 16.14 -24.79 1.06
CA ASP A 59 15.63 -25.83 0.17
C ASP A 59 16.05 -27.25 0.65
N ASN A 60 15.45 -28.27 0.04
CA ASN A 60 15.74 -29.67 0.35
C ASN A 60 17.19 -30.08 0.09
N LYS A 61 18.00 -29.20 -0.52
CA LYS A 61 19.42 -29.37 -0.78
C LYS A 61 20.31 -28.56 0.16
N GLY A 62 19.72 -27.98 1.20
CA GLY A 62 20.45 -27.13 2.18
C GLY A 62 20.87 -25.76 1.66
N ARG A 63 20.32 -25.29 0.55
CA ARG A 63 20.66 -23.99 -0.04
C ARG A 63 19.66 -22.93 0.40
N MET A 64 20.15 -21.75 0.76
CA MET A 64 19.35 -20.59 1.09
C MET A 64 18.70 -20.02 -0.18
N VAL A 65 17.36 -19.99 -0.22
CA VAL A 65 16.57 -19.46 -1.33
C VAL A 65 15.79 -18.24 -0.85
N ILE A 66 15.85 -17.16 -1.62
CA ILE A 66 15.07 -15.95 -1.34
C ILE A 66 13.66 -16.12 -1.90
N LYS A 67 12.68 -16.03 -1.04
CA LYS A 67 11.25 -16.01 -1.40
C LYS A 67 10.64 -14.65 -1.12
N LYS A 68 9.47 -14.39 -1.70
CA LYS A 68 8.74 -13.14 -1.60
C LYS A 68 7.36 -13.36 -1.02
N LEU A 69 6.90 -12.38 -0.24
CA LEU A 69 5.52 -12.22 0.19
C LEU A 69 5.06 -10.81 -0.17
N TYR A 70 3.81 -10.69 -0.52
CA TYR A 70 3.13 -9.43 -0.81
C TYR A 70 2.06 -9.22 0.24
N LEU A 71 2.05 -8.02 0.80
CA LEU A 71 1.07 -7.59 1.80
C LEU A 71 0.28 -6.42 1.24
N ASP A 72 -1.05 -6.54 1.29
CA ASP A 72 -2.04 -5.58 0.80
C ASP A 72 -2.92 -5.11 1.97
N PRO A 73 -2.45 -4.20 2.85
CA PRO A 73 -3.23 -3.76 3.99
C PRO A 73 -4.17 -2.62 3.63
N PHE A 74 -5.27 -2.51 4.37
CA PHE A 74 -6.19 -1.38 4.38
C PHE A 74 -6.15 -0.70 5.75
N LEU A 75 -5.72 0.57 5.80
CA LEU A 75 -5.55 1.34 7.02
C LEU A 75 -6.59 2.43 7.15
N ASP A 76 -7.12 2.60 8.35
CA ASP A 76 -7.89 3.80 8.69
C ASP A 76 -6.95 5.00 8.91
N MET A 77 -7.19 6.08 8.17
CA MET A 77 -6.41 7.32 8.34
C MET A 77 -6.77 8.08 9.64
N PHE A 78 -7.82 7.67 10.36
CA PHE A 78 -8.20 8.26 11.63
C PHE A 78 -7.20 7.93 12.74
N ASN A 79 -6.83 6.66 12.87
CA ASN A 79 -6.00 6.17 13.98
C ASN A 79 -4.81 5.30 13.51
N GLY A 80 -4.67 5.03 12.21
CA GLY A 80 -3.63 4.15 11.65
C GLY A 80 -3.90 2.66 11.84
N GLU A 81 -5.10 2.27 12.24
CA GLU A 81 -5.49 0.88 12.42
C GLU A 81 -5.51 0.11 11.11
N VAL A 82 -4.99 -1.11 11.13
CA VAL A 82 -5.11 -2.06 10.01
C VAL A 82 -6.47 -2.74 10.09
N LEU A 83 -7.40 -2.34 9.24
CA LEU A 83 -8.77 -2.86 9.20
C LEU A 83 -8.83 -4.26 8.61
N SER A 84 -8.10 -4.46 7.53
CA SER A 84 -8.01 -5.75 6.84
C SER A 84 -6.70 -5.83 6.08
N TYR A 85 -6.32 -7.03 5.69
CA TYR A 85 -5.12 -7.24 4.87
C TYR A 85 -5.21 -8.53 4.04
N GLY A 86 -4.47 -8.55 2.94
CA GLY A 86 -4.22 -9.75 2.15
C GLY A 86 -2.74 -10.09 2.17
N ILE A 87 -2.42 -11.39 2.22
CA ILE A 87 -1.04 -11.89 2.08
C ILE A 87 -1.01 -12.89 0.94
N SER A 88 -0.02 -12.75 0.05
CA SER A 88 0.14 -13.65 -1.09
C SER A 88 1.62 -13.87 -1.44
N LYS A 89 1.93 -15.02 -2.04
CA LYS A 89 3.31 -15.34 -2.50
C LYS A 89 3.64 -14.70 -3.85
N THR A 90 2.63 -14.24 -4.56
CA THR A 90 2.73 -13.55 -5.86
C THR A 90 1.76 -12.37 -5.87
N PRO A 91 2.03 -11.29 -6.63
CA PRO A 91 1.07 -10.19 -6.78
C PRO A 91 -0.29 -10.73 -7.23
N SER A 92 -1.33 -10.55 -6.42
CA SER A 92 -2.62 -11.19 -6.61
C SER A 92 -3.78 -10.20 -6.52
N ALA A 93 -4.54 -10.09 -7.60
CA ALA A 93 -5.79 -9.35 -7.60
C ALA A 93 -6.80 -9.89 -6.59
N ALA A 94 -6.86 -11.22 -6.46
CA ALA A 94 -7.76 -11.87 -5.52
C ALA A 94 -7.47 -11.50 -4.07
N SER A 95 -6.18 -11.40 -3.68
CA SER A 95 -5.74 -10.94 -2.35
C SER A 95 -6.25 -9.53 -2.07
N VAL A 96 -5.98 -8.59 -2.99
CA VAL A 96 -6.40 -7.18 -2.85
C VAL A 96 -7.93 -7.07 -2.78
N LEU A 97 -8.67 -7.78 -3.65
CA LEU A 97 -10.13 -7.72 -3.68
C LEU A 97 -10.77 -8.34 -2.43
N SER A 98 -10.17 -9.41 -1.89
CA SER A 98 -10.64 -10.02 -0.65
C SER A 98 -10.45 -9.07 0.54
N ALA A 99 -9.27 -8.48 0.68
CA ALA A 99 -8.99 -7.49 1.72
C ALA A 99 -9.88 -6.24 1.56
N GLN A 100 -10.11 -5.78 0.33
CA GLN A 100 -11.01 -4.66 0.04
C GLN A 100 -12.44 -4.92 0.55
N LYS A 101 -13.00 -6.11 0.28
CA LYS A 101 -14.35 -6.47 0.73
C LYS A 101 -14.46 -6.49 2.24
N GLN A 102 -13.46 -7.04 2.94
CA GLN A 102 -13.41 -7.03 4.40
C GLN A 102 -13.32 -5.60 4.96
N ALA A 103 -12.47 -4.74 4.38
CA ALA A 103 -12.38 -3.34 4.78
C ALA A 103 -13.71 -2.59 4.58
N ILE A 104 -14.44 -2.89 3.50
CA ILE A 104 -15.77 -2.30 3.22
C ILE A 104 -16.78 -2.73 4.27
N GLU A 105 -16.78 -3.99 4.66
CA GLU A 105 -17.67 -4.54 5.68
C GLU A 105 -17.39 -3.90 7.05
N ILE A 106 -16.13 -3.91 7.49
CA ILE A 106 -15.70 -3.33 8.78
C ILE A 106 -16.06 -1.84 8.85
N THR A 107 -15.90 -1.10 7.76
CA THR A 107 -16.16 0.35 7.74
C THR A 107 -17.62 0.71 7.42
N SER A 108 -18.53 -0.27 7.39
CA SER A 108 -19.95 -0.06 7.06
C SER A 108 -20.71 0.78 8.09
N ASP A 109 -20.20 0.89 9.32
CA ASP A 109 -20.70 1.70 10.41
C ASP A 109 -20.52 3.22 10.21
N CYS A 110 -19.62 3.62 9.29
CA CYS A 110 -19.39 5.04 9.01
C CYS A 110 -20.64 5.71 8.41
N PRO A 111 -21.24 6.73 9.09
CA PRO A 111 -22.46 7.38 8.62
C PRO A 111 -22.21 8.29 7.40
N TYR A 112 -20.96 8.54 7.06
CA TYR A 112 -20.58 9.43 5.98
C TYR A 112 -20.08 8.64 4.77
N ARG A 113 -20.04 9.31 3.62
CA ARG A 113 -19.48 8.69 2.42
C ARG A 113 -17.97 8.47 2.58
N ARG A 114 -17.57 7.22 2.52
CA ARG A 114 -16.20 6.77 2.67
C ARG A 114 -15.35 7.10 1.43
N THR A 115 -14.05 7.21 1.62
CA THR A 115 -13.06 7.39 0.54
C THR A 115 -11.94 6.36 0.71
N PHE A 116 -11.72 5.53 -0.31
CA PHE A 116 -10.59 4.60 -0.37
C PHE A 116 -9.54 5.18 -1.28
N HIS A 117 -8.34 5.37 -0.73
CA HIS A 117 -7.20 5.97 -1.41
C HIS A 117 -6.11 4.93 -1.66
N SER A 118 -5.51 4.98 -2.85
CA SER A 118 -4.39 4.12 -3.22
C SER A 118 -3.40 4.87 -4.11
N ASP A 119 -2.26 4.23 -4.38
CA ASP A 119 -1.42 4.61 -5.50
C ASP A 119 -2.09 4.26 -6.85
N ARG A 120 -1.34 4.39 -7.95
CA ARG A 120 -1.77 3.97 -9.29
C ARG A 120 -1.31 2.55 -9.64
N GLY A 121 -1.22 1.67 -8.66
CA GLY A 121 -0.92 0.26 -8.89
C GLY A 121 -1.98 -0.41 -9.77
N TRP A 122 -1.57 -1.42 -10.52
CA TRP A 122 -2.43 -2.11 -11.49
C TRP A 122 -3.70 -2.69 -10.85
N ALA A 123 -3.60 -3.22 -9.64
CA ALA A 123 -4.74 -3.82 -8.94
C ALA A 123 -5.86 -2.82 -8.66
N TYR A 124 -5.49 -1.59 -8.29
CA TYR A 124 -6.44 -0.51 -7.98
C TYR A 124 -7.08 0.13 -9.22
N GLN A 125 -6.47 -0.07 -10.40
CA GLN A 125 -7.01 0.39 -11.69
C GLN A 125 -7.98 -0.61 -12.33
N MET A 126 -8.09 -1.82 -11.79
CA MET A 126 -8.97 -2.86 -12.33
C MET A 126 -10.44 -2.46 -12.20
N GLY A 127 -11.22 -2.82 -13.23
CA GLY A 127 -12.68 -2.64 -13.22
C GLY A 127 -13.35 -3.29 -12.02
N ALA A 128 -12.92 -4.50 -11.63
CA ALA A 128 -13.46 -5.19 -10.46
C ALA A 128 -13.28 -4.39 -9.16
N TYR A 129 -12.09 -3.80 -8.93
CA TYR A 129 -11.83 -2.99 -7.75
C TYR A 129 -12.73 -1.75 -7.70
N SER A 130 -12.83 -1.01 -8.81
CA SER A 130 -13.65 0.20 -8.89
C SER A 130 -15.15 -0.08 -8.86
N SER A 131 -15.61 -1.21 -9.41
CA SER A 131 -17.04 -1.61 -9.37
C SER A 131 -17.49 -1.88 -7.94
N ILE A 132 -16.70 -2.63 -7.16
CA ILE A 132 -17.00 -2.92 -5.75
C ILE A 132 -17.12 -1.62 -4.94
N LEU A 133 -16.22 -0.65 -5.12
CA LEU A 133 -16.31 0.65 -4.44
C LEU A 133 -17.58 1.42 -4.85
N LYS A 134 -17.89 1.42 -6.15
CA LYS A 134 -19.07 2.11 -6.69
C LYS A 134 -20.37 1.52 -6.16
N GLU A 135 -20.50 0.19 -6.14
CA GLU A 135 -21.65 -0.53 -5.59
C GLU A 135 -21.89 -0.18 -4.11
N ASN A 136 -20.82 0.00 -3.34
CA ASN A 136 -20.88 0.38 -1.94
C ASN A 136 -20.90 1.90 -1.71
N LYS A 137 -21.10 2.71 -2.76
CA LYS A 137 -21.14 4.18 -2.71
C LYS A 137 -19.88 4.82 -2.10
N ILE A 138 -18.73 4.19 -2.27
CA ILE A 138 -17.41 4.63 -1.78
C ILE A 138 -16.70 5.42 -2.88
N PHE A 139 -16.06 6.52 -2.52
CA PHE A 139 -15.21 7.25 -3.45
C PHE A 139 -13.87 6.53 -3.63
N GLN A 140 -13.51 6.27 -4.87
CA GLN A 140 -12.14 5.93 -5.21
C GLN A 140 -11.29 7.19 -5.34
N SER A 141 -10.12 7.18 -4.74
CA SER A 141 -9.11 8.23 -4.83
C SER A 141 -7.77 7.62 -5.17
N MET A 142 -7.00 8.24 -6.06
CA MET A 142 -5.67 7.78 -6.44
C MET A 142 -4.65 8.91 -6.34
N SER A 143 -3.43 8.56 -5.95
CA SER A 143 -2.28 9.47 -5.94
C SER A 143 -2.00 10.04 -7.33
N ARG A 144 -1.45 11.25 -7.40
CA ARG A 144 -1.02 11.85 -8.66
C ARG A 144 0.22 11.13 -9.18
N LYS A 145 0.38 11.08 -10.50
CA LYS A 145 1.54 10.42 -11.13
C LYS A 145 2.86 11.05 -10.65
N GLY A 146 3.76 10.19 -10.17
CA GLY A 146 5.08 10.61 -9.73
C GLY A 146 5.13 11.42 -8.43
N ASN A 147 4.05 11.46 -7.65
CA ASN A 147 3.97 12.21 -6.41
C ASN A 147 3.89 11.26 -5.21
N CYS A 148 5.06 10.90 -4.65
CA CYS A 148 5.15 10.03 -3.47
C CYS A 148 4.48 10.63 -2.22
N TYR A 149 4.44 11.95 -2.09
CA TYR A 149 3.78 12.60 -0.94
C TYR A 149 2.27 12.32 -0.86
N ASP A 150 1.64 11.93 -1.96
CA ASP A 150 0.22 11.60 -1.97
C ASP A 150 -0.06 10.22 -1.33
N ASN A 151 0.99 9.40 -1.08
CA ASN A 151 0.90 8.08 -0.43
C ASN A 151 1.76 7.97 0.85
N SER A 152 2.10 9.11 1.46
CA SER A 152 3.04 9.19 2.58
C SER A 152 2.60 8.38 3.81
N VAL A 153 1.30 8.21 4.04
CA VAL A 153 0.76 7.40 5.15
C VAL A 153 1.19 5.94 5.00
N MET A 154 1.02 5.36 3.81
CA MET A 154 1.43 3.97 3.54
C MET A 154 2.95 3.82 3.53
N GLU A 155 3.68 4.80 2.97
CA GLU A 155 5.16 4.78 3.00
C GLU A 155 5.69 4.77 4.44
N ASN A 156 5.12 5.58 5.33
CA ASN A 156 5.47 5.62 6.75
C ASN A 156 5.12 4.28 7.44
N PHE A 157 3.92 3.77 7.24
CA PHE A 157 3.49 2.49 7.80
C PHE A 157 4.43 1.35 7.37
N PHE A 158 4.74 1.23 6.08
CA PHE A 158 5.67 0.21 5.61
C PHE A 158 7.10 0.42 6.08
N GLY A 159 7.53 1.66 6.28
CA GLY A 159 8.82 1.99 6.86
C GLY A 159 8.97 1.41 8.27
N ILE A 160 8.00 1.67 9.13
CA ILE A 160 7.95 1.16 10.50
C ILE A 160 7.85 -0.38 10.50
N LEU A 161 6.91 -0.93 9.74
CA LEU A 161 6.69 -2.38 9.68
C LEU A 161 7.97 -3.13 9.24
N LYS A 162 8.70 -2.60 8.26
CA LYS A 162 9.96 -3.22 7.81
C LYS A 162 11.09 -3.09 8.82
N GLN A 163 11.12 -2.04 9.62
CA GLN A 163 12.11 -1.91 10.71
C GLN A 163 11.86 -2.91 11.83
N GLU A 164 10.60 -3.24 12.11
CA GLU A 164 10.25 -4.24 13.14
C GLU A 164 10.47 -5.68 12.66
N MET A 165 10.51 -5.92 11.34
CA MET A 165 10.66 -7.26 10.77
C MET A 165 12.09 -7.63 10.41
N TYR A 166 13.00 -6.68 10.30
CA TYR A 166 14.41 -6.86 9.90
C TYR A 166 15.36 -6.20 10.88
#